data_41566bbd17b534e59809a57aaf267d2f
#
_entry.id   41566bbd17b534e59809a57aaf267d2f
#
_cell.length_a   1.000
_cell.length_b   1.000
_cell.length_c   1.000
_cell.angle_alpha   90.00
_cell.angle_beta   90.00
_cell.angle_gamma   90.00
#
_symmetry.space_group_name_H-M   'P 1'
#
loop_
_entity.id
_entity.type
_entity.pdbx_description
1 polymer ?
#
loop_
_entity_poly.entity_id
_entity_poly.type
_entity_poly.pdbx_seq_one_letter_code
_entity_poly.pdbx_strand_id
1 'polypeptide(L)'
;MRRVMFILFCLGTINLYAQVPELEPTSVVDIPYTDLQVCDRVVMKASTDYDALSDVEFALLCFVEENPVLSHFYSGNCSWYCGGQIDSVTASSALADRYAAEKAHDFSIVTAWVEGVEGNGEGEYLRYSFPGTCPRITTVLIHNGYVKNWEVWYDNARVKRLLMYYNDEPYAILNLQDTMGLQSFDVGVLGYEDKDSAPAWSIKFEILEVYPGKKYEDTAITEIYFDGIDVH
;
A
#
# COMPACT_ATOMS: atom_id res chain seq x y z
N MET A 1 -36.66 -52.57 -18.40
CA MET A 1 -35.82 -51.89 -17.43
C MET A 1 -34.95 -50.85 -18.14
N ARG A 2 -35.32 -49.57 -18.09
CA ARG A 2 -34.50 -48.45 -18.64
C ARG A 2 -33.57 -47.99 -17.56
N ARG A 3 -32.26 -48.10 -17.76
CA ARG A 3 -31.24 -47.50 -16.87
C ARG A 3 -31.14 -46.02 -17.21
N VAL A 4 -31.50 -45.16 -16.27
CA VAL A 4 -31.24 -43.70 -16.31
C VAL A 4 -29.81 -43.49 -15.84
N MET A 5 -28.97 -43.03 -16.74
CA MET A 5 -27.58 -42.66 -16.43
C MET A 5 -27.57 -41.22 -15.95
N PHE A 6 -27.35 -41.00 -14.65
CA PHE A 6 -27.09 -39.66 -14.09
C PHE A 6 -25.68 -39.23 -14.49
N ILE A 7 -25.59 -38.25 -15.36
CA ILE A 7 -24.33 -37.53 -15.63
C ILE A 7 -24.18 -36.47 -14.53
N LEU A 8 -23.26 -36.74 -13.61
CA LEU A 8 -22.82 -35.72 -12.63
C LEU A 8 -21.98 -34.69 -13.38
N PHE A 9 -22.53 -33.48 -13.61
CA PHE A 9 -21.75 -32.33 -14.01
C PHE A 9 -20.97 -31.85 -12.76
N CYS A 10 -19.70 -32.20 -12.68
CA CYS A 10 -18.77 -31.47 -11.80
C CYS A 10 -18.62 -30.05 -12.37
N LEU A 11 -19.37 -29.10 -11.81
CA LEU A 11 -19.07 -27.68 -11.95
C LEU A 11 -17.76 -27.42 -11.23
N GLY A 12 -16.64 -27.52 -11.94
CA GLY A 12 -15.38 -27.00 -11.49
C GLY A 12 -15.54 -25.48 -11.33
N THR A 13 -15.33 -24.95 -10.16
CA THR A 13 -15.18 -23.51 -9.94
C THR A 13 -14.01 -23.06 -10.81
N ILE A 14 -14.30 -22.39 -11.92
CA ILE A 14 -13.28 -21.72 -12.72
C ILE A 14 -12.74 -20.63 -11.81
N ASN A 15 -11.47 -20.78 -11.41
CA ASN A 15 -10.78 -19.75 -10.65
C ASN A 15 -10.65 -18.55 -11.60
N LEU A 16 -11.46 -17.52 -11.38
CA LEU A 16 -11.57 -16.33 -12.27
C LEU A 16 -10.21 -15.63 -12.43
N TYR A 17 -9.28 -15.88 -11.52
CA TYR A 17 -7.95 -15.26 -11.45
C TYR A 17 -6.81 -16.15 -12.01
N ALA A 18 -7.12 -17.30 -12.60
CA ALA A 18 -6.10 -18.26 -13.08
C ALA A 18 -5.20 -17.71 -14.22
N GLN A 19 -5.47 -16.52 -14.73
CA GLN A 19 -4.71 -15.85 -15.79
C GLN A 19 -4.05 -14.54 -15.35
N VAL A 20 -4.25 -14.11 -14.09
CA VAL A 20 -3.68 -12.88 -13.56
C VAL A 20 -2.25 -13.18 -13.08
N PRO A 21 -1.21 -12.42 -13.52
CA PRO A 21 0.17 -12.64 -13.08
C PRO A 21 0.30 -12.42 -11.58
N GLU A 22 1.13 -13.24 -10.93
CA GLU A 22 1.52 -13.07 -9.53
C GLU A 22 2.89 -12.40 -9.46
N LEU A 23 3.00 -11.36 -8.63
CA LEU A 23 4.21 -10.57 -8.45
C LEU A 23 4.72 -10.74 -7.02
N GLU A 24 6.04 -10.99 -6.92
CA GLU A 24 6.76 -10.97 -5.65
C GLU A 24 7.42 -9.61 -5.46
N PRO A 25 7.70 -9.18 -4.21
CA PRO A 25 8.43 -7.94 -3.97
C PRO A 25 9.80 -7.98 -4.64
N THR A 26 10.15 -6.96 -5.39
CA THR A 26 11.49 -6.78 -5.99
C THR A 26 12.50 -6.33 -4.96
N SER A 27 12.03 -5.66 -3.90
CA SER A 27 12.84 -5.33 -2.72
C SER A 27 11.98 -5.29 -1.46
N VAL A 28 12.61 -5.58 -0.33
CA VAL A 28 12.06 -5.39 1.01
C VAL A 28 13.10 -4.65 1.83
N VAL A 29 12.74 -3.47 2.32
CA VAL A 29 13.63 -2.65 3.13
C VAL A 29 13.10 -2.59 4.55
N ASP A 30 13.79 -3.24 5.47
CA ASP A 30 13.40 -3.26 6.87
C ASP A 30 13.46 -1.85 7.47
N ILE A 31 12.40 -1.48 8.17
CA ILE A 31 12.41 -0.28 8.99
C ILE A 31 13.26 -0.61 10.23
N PRO A 32 14.35 0.10 10.48
CA PRO A 32 15.11 -0.11 11.70
C PRO A 32 14.19 0.20 12.89
N TYR A 33 14.32 -0.59 13.96
CA TYR A 33 13.52 -0.54 15.20
C TYR A 33 13.68 0.75 16.01
N THR A 34 13.90 1.84 15.38
CA THR A 34 13.83 3.14 16.02
C THR A 34 12.36 3.48 16.20
N ASP A 35 12.00 3.97 17.35
CA ASP A 35 10.64 4.46 17.61
C ASP A 35 10.24 5.45 16.50
N LEU A 36 9.42 4.97 15.56
CA LEU A 36 8.99 5.74 14.39
C LEU A 36 8.30 7.06 14.80
N GLN A 37 7.66 7.08 15.99
CA GLN A 37 7.08 8.31 16.56
C GLN A 37 8.17 9.33 16.91
N VAL A 38 9.39 8.89 17.22
CA VAL A 38 10.52 9.79 17.42
C VAL A 38 10.98 10.38 16.09
N CYS A 39 11.07 9.57 15.04
CA CYS A 39 11.39 10.04 13.70
C CYS A 39 10.40 11.09 13.23
N ASP A 40 9.09 10.82 13.33
CA ASP A 40 8.04 11.79 12.99
C ASP A 40 8.22 13.13 13.73
N ARG A 41 8.42 13.07 15.04
CA ARG A 41 8.62 14.30 15.85
C ARG A 41 9.86 15.08 15.43
N VAL A 42 10.96 14.39 15.13
CA VAL A 42 12.21 15.03 14.71
C VAL A 42 12.06 15.69 13.36
N VAL A 43 11.45 15.01 12.39
CA VAL A 43 11.19 15.57 11.06
C VAL A 43 10.23 16.75 11.12
N MET A 44 9.15 16.66 11.89
CA MET A 44 8.22 17.77 12.11
C MET A 44 8.91 18.96 12.78
N LYS A 45 9.79 18.72 13.75
CA LYS A 45 10.58 19.76 14.40
C LYS A 45 11.56 20.41 13.42
N ALA A 46 12.28 19.60 12.62
CA ALA A 46 13.21 20.10 11.61
C ALA A 46 12.51 20.98 10.57
N SER A 47 11.29 20.63 10.15
CA SER A 47 10.50 21.39 9.18
C SER A 47 10.03 22.76 9.71
N THR A 48 9.96 22.93 11.04
CA THR A 48 9.48 24.16 11.68
C THR A 48 10.62 25.01 12.27
N ASP A 49 11.63 24.38 12.86
CA ASP A 49 12.79 25.02 13.47
C ASP A 49 14.00 24.08 13.48
N TYR A 50 14.73 24.09 12.38
CA TYR A 50 15.91 23.22 12.18
C TYR A 50 17.02 23.51 13.21
N ASP A 51 17.22 24.78 13.56
CA ASP A 51 18.28 25.23 14.50
C ASP A 51 17.98 24.84 15.96
N ALA A 52 16.74 24.43 16.24
CA ALA A 52 16.33 23.94 17.55
C ALA A 52 16.62 22.45 17.79
N LEU A 53 17.13 21.72 16.78
CA LEU A 53 17.48 20.32 16.93
C LEU A 53 18.64 20.13 17.89
N SER A 54 18.52 19.19 18.82
CA SER A 54 19.66 18.70 19.60
C SER A 54 20.57 17.81 18.73
N ASP A 55 21.81 17.58 19.16
CA ASP A 55 22.76 16.71 18.45
C ASP A 55 22.20 15.29 18.19
N VAL A 56 21.42 14.76 19.15
CA VAL A 56 20.78 13.44 19.02
C VAL A 56 19.65 13.48 17.97
N GLU A 57 18.84 14.52 17.98
CA GLU A 57 17.76 14.70 17.00
C GLU A 57 18.34 14.94 15.61
N PHE A 58 19.42 15.72 15.51
CA PHE A 58 20.12 15.92 14.24
C PHE A 58 20.71 14.62 13.69
N ALA A 59 21.37 13.80 14.53
CA ALA A 59 21.87 12.50 14.12
C ALA A 59 20.74 11.56 13.66
N LEU A 60 19.57 11.61 14.31
CA LEU A 60 18.40 10.86 13.89
C LEU A 60 17.83 11.38 12.56
N LEU A 61 17.81 12.71 12.35
CA LEU A 61 17.39 13.29 11.08
C LEU A 61 18.30 12.83 9.93
N CYS A 62 19.64 12.88 10.11
CA CYS A 62 20.60 12.35 9.13
C CYS A 62 20.33 10.86 8.83
N PHE A 63 20.07 10.07 9.87
CA PHE A 63 19.74 8.67 9.70
C PHE A 63 18.44 8.48 8.89
N VAL A 64 17.40 9.31 9.13
CA VAL A 64 16.16 9.29 8.35
C VAL A 64 16.42 9.66 6.89
N GLU A 65 17.25 10.68 6.63
CA GLU A 65 17.58 11.13 5.28
C GLU A 65 18.44 10.12 4.50
N GLU A 66 19.33 9.42 5.17
CA GLU A 66 20.21 8.40 4.57
C GLU A 66 19.51 7.04 4.38
N ASN A 67 18.42 6.80 5.12
CA ASN A 67 17.68 5.56 5.02
C ASN A 67 16.72 5.62 3.82
N PRO A 68 16.86 4.75 2.80
CA PRO A 68 16.07 4.81 1.57
C PRO A 68 14.56 4.67 1.79
N VAL A 69 14.13 4.05 2.90
CA VAL A 69 12.73 3.94 3.29
C VAL A 69 12.25 5.23 3.91
N LEU A 70 12.95 5.72 4.91
CA LEU A 70 12.56 6.91 5.65
C LEU A 70 12.75 8.17 4.78
N SER A 71 13.81 8.24 3.96
CA SER A 71 14.01 9.36 3.05
C SER A 71 12.92 9.45 1.98
N HIS A 72 12.38 8.34 1.55
CA HIS A 72 11.21 8.34 0.66
C HIS A 72 10.02 9.07 1.29
N PHE A 73 9.84 8.92 2.60
CA PHE A 73 8.76 9.59 3.36
C PHE A 73 9.02 11.06 3.66
N TYR A 74 10.28 11.43 3.94
CA TYR A 74 10.57 12.69 4.63
C TYR A 74 11.44 13.66 3.85
N SER A 75 12.25 13.22 2.88
CA SER A 75 13.31 14.09 2.35
C SER A 75 12.91 14.92 1.13
N GLY A 76 11.71 14.78 0.59
CA GLY A 76 11.27 15.54 -0.59
C GLY A 76 12.22 15.40 -1.79
N ASN A 77 13.04 14.34 -1.84
CA ASN A 77 13.84 14.01 -3.01
C ASN A 77 12.90 13.84 -4.19
N CYS A 78 13.32 14.24 -5.37
CA CYS A 78 12.51 14.20 -6.56
C CYS A 78 12.07 12.75 -6.83
N SER A 79 10.84 12.48 -6.48
CA SER A 79 10.14 11.21 -6.65
C SER A 79 9.00 11.40 -7.64
N TRP A 80 8.25 10.35 -7.91
CA TRP A 80 7.02 10.44 -8.70
C TRP A 80 6.11 11.58 -8.24
N TYR A 81 6.05 11.88 -6.93
CA TYR A 81 5.24 12.94 -6.33
C TYR A 81 5.65 14.38 -6.70
N CYS A 82 6.79 14.59 -7.34
CA CYS A 82 7.14 15.91 -7.87
C CYS A 82 6.19 16.36 -9.00
N GLY A 83 5.65 15.42 -9.77
CA GLY A 83 4.68 15.65 -10.82
C GLY A 83 3.41 14.81 -10.70
N GLY A 84 3.44 13.80 -9.84
CA GLY A 84 2.32 12.90 -9.59
C GLY A 84 1.28 13.50 -8.67
N GLN A 85 0.02 13.22 -8.95
CA GLN A 85 -1.13 13.65 -8.16
C GLN A 85 -2.12 12.51 -8.03
N ILE A 86 -2.64 12.33 -6.83
CA ILE A 86 -3.77 11.44 -6.55
C ILE A 86 -5.00 12.31 -6.32
N ASP A 87 -6.03 12.12 -7.13
CA ASP A 87 -7.28 12.88 -7.01
C ASP A 87 -8.10 12.43 -5.80
N SER A 88 -8.09 11.14 -5.50
CA SER A 88 -8.79 10.60 -4.34
C SER A 88 -8.27 9.22 -3.94
N VAL A 89 -8.35 8.95 -2.65
CA VAL A 89 -8.23 7.62 -2.05
C VAL A 89 -9.56 7.26 -1.44
N THR A 90 -10.11 6.10 -1.79
CA THR A 90 -11.38 5.60 -1.24
C THR A 90 -11.22 4.13 -0.82
N ALA A 91 -12.08 3.68 0.08
CA ALA A 91 -12.13 2.30 0.53
C ALA A 91 -13.56 1.75 0.50
N SER A 92 -13.70 0.43 0.47
CA SER A 92 -14.99 -0.25 0.62
C SER A 92 -15.57 -0.06 2.01
N SER A 93 -14.73 -0.06 3.04
CA SER A 93 -15.09 0.20 4.43
C SER A 93 -13.93 0.83 5.20
N ALA A 94 -14.20 1.28 6.42
CA ALA A 94 -13.21 1.67 7.41
C ALA A 94 -13.76 1.42 8.81
N LEU A 95 -12.94 0.93 9.72
CA LEU A 95 -13.31 0.60 11.09
C LEU A 95 -13.81 1.83 11.88
N ALA A 96 -13.27 3.00 11.59
CA ALA A 96 -13.68 4.29 12.13
C ALA A 96 -13.04 5.42 11.32
N ASP A 97 -13.51 6.67 11.49
CA ASP A 97 -12.99 7.86 10.79
C ASP A 97 -11.46 8.03 10.90
N ARG A 98 -10.87 7.69 12.05
CA ARG A 98 -9.43 7.74 12.26
C ARG A 98 -8.63 6.71 11.46
N TYR A 99 -9.30 5.76 10.84
CA TYR A 99 -8.76 4.68 10.00
C TYR A 99 -9.28 4.77 8.56
N ALA A 100 -9.74 5.95 8.15
CA ALA A 100 -10.28 6.18 6.82
C ALA A 100 -9.26 5.89 5.71
N ALA A 101 -9.72 5.76 4.48
CA ALA A 101 -8.94 5.37 3.32
C ALA A 101 -7.67 6.23 3.11
N GLU A 102 -7.78 7.53 3.37
CA GLU A 102 -6.70 8.51 3.21
C GLU A 102 -5.51 8.21 4.12
N LYS A 103 -5.74 7.42 5.21
CA LYS A 103 -4.68 6.99 6.11
C LYS A 103 -3.72 5.96 5.51
N ALA A 104 -4.06 5.38 4.39
CA ALA A 104 -3.15 4.57 3.59
C ALA A 104 -2.36 5.39 2.56
N HIS A 105 -2.42 6.73 2.63
CA HIS A 105 -1.67 7.63 1.76
C HIS A 105 -1.54 9.04 2.37
N ASP A 106 -1.28 9.12 3.65
CA ASP A 106 -1.08 10.41 4.35
C ASP A 106 0.38 10.69 4.70
N PHE A 107 1.30 9.86 4.22
CA PHE A 107 2.74 9.93 4.45
C PHE A 107 3.12 9.81 5.93
N SER A 108 2.31 9.12 6.70
CA SER A 108 2.51 8.91 8.14
C SER A 108 2.54 7.43 8.49
N ILE A 109 3.71 6.97 8.92
CA ILE A 109 3.89 5.58 9.38
C ILE A 109 3.22 5.27 10.72
N VAL A 110 2.60 6.26 11.39
CA VAL A 110 1.88 6.08 12.67
C VAL A 110 0.36 6.05 12.49
N THR A 111 -0.12 6.19 11.28
CA THR A 111 -1.52 6.04 10.87
C THR A 111 -1.69 4.83 9.95
N ALA A 112 -2.91 4.37 9.74
CA ALA A 112 -3.21 3.30 8.81
C ALA A 112 -4.70 3.33 8.42
N TRP A 113 -5.01 2.88 7.22
CA TRP A 113 -6.34 2.39 6.93
C TRP A 113 -6.53 1.03 7.62
N VAL A 114 -7.70 0.85 8.20
CA VAL A 114 -8.14 -0.41 8.78
C VAL A 114 -9.54 -0.68 8.27
N GLU A 115 -9.74 -1.82 7.63
CA GLU A 115 -11.07 -2.19 7.13
C GLU A 115 -12.09 -2.31 8.26
N GLY A 116 -13.38 -2.28 7.95
CA GLY A 116 -14.43 -2.11 8.96
C GLY A 116 -15.53 -3.19 8.93
N VAL A 117 -15.27 -4.35 8.29
CA VAL A 117 -16.23 -5.45 8.28
C VAL A 117 -15.94 -6.46 9.38
N GLU A 118 -16.85 -7.40 9.62
CA GLU A 118 -16.62 -8.53 10.53
C GLU A 118 -15.66 -9.53 9.87
N GLY A 119 -14.63 -9.97 10.59
CA GLY A 119 -13.58 -10.88 10.11
C GLY A 119 -12.32 -10.17 9.63
N ASN A 120 -11.60 -10.76 8.72
CA ASN A 120 -10.27 -10.31 8.27
C ASN A 120 -10.31 -9.46 6.98
N GLY A 121 -11.47 -9.00 6.56
CA GLY A 121 -11.59 -8.03 5.47
C GLY A 121 -11.27 -8.58 4.08
N GLU A 122 -11.30 -9.90 3.84
CA GLU A 122 -11.18 -10.46 2.49
C GLU A 122 -12.30 -9.93 1.59
N GLY A 123 -11.92 -9.34 0.44
CA GLY A 123 -12.82 -8.64 -0.47
C GLY A 123 -12.91 -7.13 -0.23
N GLU A 124 -12.42 -6.62 0.91
CA GLU A 124 -12.31 -5.19 1.15
C GLU A 124 -11.17 -4.60 0.33
N TYR A 125 -11.27 -3.30 -0.04
CA TYR A 125 -10.34 -2.70 -0.97
C TYR A 125 -10.04 -1.23 -0.68
N LEU A 126 -8.89 -0.80 -1.17
CA LEU A 126 -8.50 0.59 -1.37
C LEU A 126 -8.49 0.90 -2.87
N ARG A 127 -8.96 2.09 -3.26
CA ARG A 127 -8.92 2.59 -4.63
C ARG A 127 -8.26 3.96 -4.67
N TYR A 128 -7.30 4.11 -5.57
CA TYR A 128 -6.60 5.33 -5.89
C TYR A 128 -7.02 5.81 -7.27
N SER A 129 -7.43 7.07 -7.38
CA SER A 129 -7.83 7.69 -8.65
C SER A 129 -6.79 8.73 -9.06
N PHE A 130 -6.45 8.76 -10.33
CA PHE A 130 -5.41 9.60 -10.90
C PHE A 130 -5.95 10.41 -12.08
N PRO A 131 -5.57 11.68 -12.23
CA PRO A 131 -5.86 12.44 -13.44
C PRO A 131 -5.09 11.84 -14.62
N GLY A 132 -5.60 12.01 -15.84
CA GLY A 132 -4.92 11.54 -17.07
C GLY A 132 -3.55 12.18 -17.28
N THR A 133 -3.34 13.38 -16.74
CA THR A 133 -2.08 14.13 -16.81
C THR A 133 -0.98 13.60 -15.88
N CYS A 134 -1.29 12.60 -15.02
CA CYS A 134 -0.35 12.04 -14.07
C CYS A 134 0.86 11.40 -14.75
N PRO A 135 2.08 11.51 -14.20
CA PRO A 135 3.22 10.69 -14.61
C PRO A 135 2.89 9.20 -14.52
N ARG A 136 3.48 8.40 -15.41
CA ARG A 136 3.25 6.96 -15.42
C ARG A 136 3.87 6.30 -14.19
N ILE A 137 3.14 5.33 -13.62
CA ILE A 137 3.58 4.53 -12.48
C ILE A 137 4.26 3.27 -13.00
N THR A 138 5.37 2.89 -12.37
CA THR A 138 6.06 1.61 -12.63
C THR A 138 6.22 0.78 -11.38
N THR A 139 6.11 1.39 -10.21
CA THR A 139 6.38 0.74 -8.93
C THR A 139 5.28 1.07 -7.91
N VAL A 140 4.82 0.04 -7.22
CA VAL A 140 3.95 0.16 -6.05
C VAL A 140 4.77 -0.21 -4.82
N LEU A 141 4.71 0.62 -3.77
CA LEU A 141 5.43 0.40 -2.52
C LEU A 141 4.41 0.30 -1.38
N ILE A 142 4.52 -0.73 -0.54
CA ILE A 142 3.51 -1.03 0.47
C ILE A 142 4.14 -1.21 1.85
N HIS A 143 3.67 -0.43 2.83
CA HIS A 143 3.83 -0.74 4.25
C HIS A 143 2.64 -1.56 4.74
N ASN A 144 2.87 -2.87 4.88
CA ASN A 144 1.87 -3.86 5.19
C ASN A 144 1.57 -3.94 6.70
N GLY A 145 0.30 -3.94 7.05
CA GLY A 145 -0.15 -3.93 8.43
C GLY A 145 -0.09 -2.55 9.07
N TYR A 146 -0.29 -2.45 10.37
CA TYR A 146 -0.20 -1.20 11.12
C TYR A 146 1.19 -1.04 11.74
N VAL A 147 2.12 -0.47 10.98
CA VAL A 147 3.56 -0.44 11.32
C VAL A 147 3.94 0.57 12.42
N LYS A 148 2.97 1.20 13.06
CA LYS A 148 3.17 2.18 14.13
C LYS A 148 4.16 1.72 15.21
N ASN A 149 4.13 0.45 15.57
CA ASN A 149 5.08 -0.24 16.44
C ASN A 149 4.86 -1.76 16.34
N TRP A 150 5.79 -2.55 16.87
CA TRP A 150 5.74 -4.01 16.82
C TRP A 150 4.47 -4.62 17.42
N GLU A 151 4.01 -4.11 18.55
CA GLU A 151 2.87 -4.66 19.27
C GLU A 151 1.59 -4.48 18.43
N VAL A 152 1.36 -3.26 17.96
CA VAL A 152 0.20 -2.93 17.13
C VAL A 152 0.23 -3.70 15.81
N TRP A 153 1.41 -3.79 15.15
CA TRP A 153 1.56 -4.53 13.91
C TRP A 153 1.24 -6.02 14.09
N TYR A 154 1.72 -6.62 15.19
CA TYR A 154 1.54 -8.04 15.45
C TYR A 154 0.12 -8.37 15.93
N ASP A 155 -0.54 -7.43 16.61
CA ASP A 155 -1.89 -7.60 17.13
C ASP A 155 -2.98 -7.57 16.04
N ASN A 156 -2.77 -6.84 14.94
CA ASN A 156 -3.71 -6.72 13.82
C ASN A 156 -3.39 -7.70 12.68
N ALA A 157 -4.36 -7.99 11.82
CA ALA A 157 -4.11 -8.74 10.61
C ALA A 157 -3.33 -7.90 9.57
N ARG A 158 -2.58 -8.57 8.73
CA ARG A 158 -1.76 -7.99 7.66
C ARG A 158 -2.11 -8.69 6.37
N VAL A 159 -2.03 -7.96 5.27
CA VAL A 159 -2.34 -8.54 3.95
C VAL A 159 -1.27 -9.56 3.56
N LYS A 160 -1.71 -10.71 3.02
CA LYS A 160 -0.84 -11.71 2.42
C LYS A 160 -0.88 -11.66 0.90
N ARG A 161 -2.07 -11.45 0.32
CA ARG A 161 -2.25 -11.33 -1.13
C ARG A 161 -3.21 -10.20 -1.44
N LEU A 162 -2.81 -9.29 -2.32
CA LEU A 162 -3.65 -8.24 -2.88
C LEU A 162 -3.92 -8.50 -4.35
N LEU A 163 -5.17 -8.44 -4.77
CA LEU A 163 -5.51 -8.33 -6.18
C LEU A 163 -5.50 -6.86 -6.59
N MET A 164 -4.60 -6.54 -7.47
CA MET A 164 -4.48 -5.22 -8.07
C MET A 164 -5.32 -5.19 -9.36
N TYR A 165 -6.12 -4.13 -9.50
CA TYR A 165 -6.87 -3.83 -10.71
C TYR A 165 -6.32 -2.55 -11.34
N TYR A 166 -6.30 -2.49 -12.65
CA TYR A 166 -6.05 -1.29 -13.43
C TYR A 166 -7.31 -0.95 -14.22
N ASN A 167 -7.90 0.23 -13.97
CA ASN A 167 -9.18 0.63 -14.58
C ASN A 167 -10.29 -0.43 -14.44
N ASP A 168 -10.45 -0.97 -13.25
CA ASP A 168 -11.41 -2.02 -12.89
C ASP A 168 -11.18 -3.42 -13.50
N GLU A 169 -10.16 -3.58 -14.33
CA GLU A 169 -9.79 -4.89 -14.87
C GLU A 169 -8.72 -5.55 -13.96
N PRO A 170 -8.86 -6.83 -13.60
CA PRO A 170 -7.84 -7.55 -12.83
C PRO A 170 -6.49 -7.51 -13.57
N TYR A 171 -5.46 -7.07 -12.86
CA TYR A 171 -4.16 -6.78 -13.47
C TYR A 171 -3.03 -7.68 -12.95
N ALA A 172 -2.84 -7.74 -11.63
CA ALA A 172 -1.82 -8.54 -10.98
C ALA A 172 -2.23 -8.94 -9.57
N ILE A 173 -1.66 -10.03 -9.04
CA ILE A 173 -1.74 -10.38 -7.63
C ILE A 173 -0.38 -10.06 -7.01
N LEU A 174 -0.38 -9.22 -5.97
CA LEU A 174 0.81 -8.89 -5.21
C LEU A 174 0.90 -9.86 -4.00
N ASN A 175 1.96 -10.65 -3.93
CA ASN A 175 2.24 -11.55 -2.82
C ASN A 175 3.10 -10.82 -1.79
N LEU A 176 2.52 -10.39 -0.68
CA LEU A 176 3.22 -9.64 0.35
C LEU A 176 3.90 -10.58 1.35
N GLN A 177 5.08 -10.21 1.80
CA GLN A 177 5.77 -10.89 2.90
C GLN A 177 5.25 -10.41 4.25
N ASP A 178 5.29 -11.27 5.27
CA ASP A 178 4.90 -10.94 6.65
C ASP A 178 6.03 -10.19 7.37
N THR A 179 6.21 -8.92 7.00
CA THR A 179 7.25 -8.02 7.53
C THR A 179 6.72 -6.60 7.68
N MET A 180 7.28 -5.83 8.62
CA MET A 180 7.04 -4.40 8.75
C MET A 180 7.78 -3.56 7.69
N GLY A 181 8.72 -4.15 6.96
CA GLY A 181 9.52 -3.48 5.95
C GLY A 181 8.67 -2.95 4.79
N LEU A 182 9.18 -1.91 4.11
CA LEU A 182 8.60 -1.41 2.87
C LEU A 182 8.87 -2.40 1.75
N GLN A 183 7.82 -2.87 1.10
CA GLN A 183 7.86 -3.83 0.02
C GLN A 183 7.60 -3.14 -1.31
N SER A 184 8.50 -3.28 -2.28
CA SER A 184 8.39 -2.67 -3.62
C SER A 184 8.02 -3.73 -4.66
N PHE A 185 7.07 -3.40 -5.53
CA PHE A 185 6.61 -4.26 -6.63
C PHE A 185 6.79 -3.54 -7.96
N ASP A 186 7.48 -4.16 -8.91
CA ASP A 186 7.49 -3.72 -10.31
C ASP A 186 6.16 -4.16 -10.95
N VAL A 187 5.33 -3.17 -11.26
CA VAL A 187 3.99 -3.40 -11.82
C VAL A 187 3.93 -3.12 -13.33
N GLY A 188 5.09 -2.92 -13.97
CA GLY A 188 5.14 -2.46 -15.35
C GLY A 188 4.66 -1.01 -15.49
N VAL A 189 4.44 -0.55 -16.68
CA VAL A 189 4.10 0.86 -16.96
C VAL A 189 2.59 1.05 -16.99
N LEU A 190 2.06 1.84 -16.04
CA LEU A 190 0.64 2.19 -15.91
C LEU A 190 0.44 3.69 -16.09
N GLY A 191 -0.67 4.08 -16.69
CA GLY A 191 -0.96 5.47 -17.07
C GLY A 191 -0.73 5.72 -18.56
N TYR A 192 -0.73 6.97 -18.96
CA TYR A 192 -0.71 7.37 -20.37
C TYR A 192 0.55 8.14 -20.73
N GLU A 193 1.13 7.85 -21.90
CA GLU A 193 2.26 8.59 -22.45
C GLU A 193 1.81 9.95 -22.99
N ASP A 194 0.69 9.96 -23.74
CA ASP A 194 0.05 11.20 -24.18
C ASP A 194 -0.91 11.68 -23.08
N LYS A 195 -0.49 12.74 -22.37
CA LYS A 195 -1.21 13.30 -21.23
C LYS A 195 -2.26 14.34 -21.60
N ASP A 196 -2.19 14.91 -22.82
CA ASP A 196 -3.00 16.09 -23.21
C ASP A 196 -4.50 15.79 -23.28
N SER A 197 -4.87 14.55 -23.59
CA SER A 197 -6.26 14.12 -23.74
C SER A 197 -6.58 12.83 -22.98
N ALA A 198 -5.68 12.38 -22.11
CA ALA A 198 -5.84 11.13 -21.39
C ALA A 198 -6.99 11.22 -20.35
N PRO A 199 -7.85 10.20 -20.29
CA PRO A 199 -8.90 10.15 -19.27
C PRO A 199 -8.29 9.90 -17.88
N ALA A 200 -9.06 10.21 -16.83
CA ALA A 200 -8.74 9.75 -15.49
C ALA A 200 -8.69 8.22 -15.44
N TRP A 201 -7.85 7.68 -14.56
CA TRP A 201 -7.63 6.25 -14.40
C TRP A 201 -7.51 5.87 -12.94
N SER A 202 -7.50 4.57 -12.63
CA SER A 202 -7.48 4.13 -11.24
C SER A 202 -6.70 2.84 -11.05
N ILE A 203 -6.17 2.68 -9.82
CA ILE A 203 -5.66 1.41 -9.29
C ILE A 203 -6.50 1.05 -8.07
N LYS A 204 -7.02 -0.18 -8.02
CA LYS A 204 -7.71 -0.74 -6.87
C LYS A 204 -6.91 -1.92 -6.31
N PHE A 205 -6.79 -2.02 -5.00
CA PHE A 205 -6.15 -3.12 -4.29
C PHE A 205 -7.19 -3.81 -3.41
N GLU A 206 -7.53 -5.06 -3.71
CA GLU A 206 -8.52 -5.87 -3.00
C GLU A 206 -7.83 -6.98 -2.21
N ILE A 207 -8.17 -7.12 -0.94
CA ILE A 207 -7.62 -8.14 -0.05
C ILE A 207 -8.11 -9.52 -0.49
N LEU A 208 -7.20 -10.42 -0.86
CA LEU A 208 -7.52 -11.81 -1.19
C LEU A 208 -7.22 -12.78 -0.05
N GLU A 209 -6.15 -12.53 0.71
CA GLU A 209 -5.68 -13.40 1.78
C GLU A 209 -4.88 -12.60 2.80
N VAL A 210 -4.93 -13.00 4.06
CA VAL A 210 -4.26 -12.29 5.15
C VAL A 210 -3.36 -13.19 5.99
N TYR A 211 -2.37 -12.59 6.64
CA TYR A 211 -1.69 -13.13 7.81
C TYR A 211 -2.51 -12.75 9.05
N PRO A 212 -2.96 -13.71 9.88
CA PRO A 212 -3.84 -13.41 10.99
C PRO A 212 -3.15 -12.55 12.05
N GLY A 213 -3.88 -11.62 12.62
CA GLY A 213 -3.46 -10.88 13.81
C GLY A 213 -3.45 -11.78 15.05
N LYS A 214 -2.63 -11.43 16.05
CA LYS A 214 -2.59 -12.14 17.32
C LYS A 214 -3.83 -11.87 18.17
N LYS A 215 -4.44 -10.71 18.02
CA LYS A 215 -5.50 -10.21 18.91
C LYS A 215 -6.74 -9.73 18.16
N TYR A 216 -6.57 -9.09 17.00
CA TYR A 216 -7.62 -8.53 16.20
C TYR A 216 -7.64 -9.19 14.82
N GLU A 217 -8.84 -9.35 14.27
CA GLU A 217 -9.04 -9.85 12.91
C GLU A 217 -8.95 -8.74 11.87
N ASP A 218 -9.16 -7.48 12.29
CA ASP A 218 -9.14 -6.31 11.41
C ASP A 218 -7.80 -6.20 10.67
N THR A 219 -7.87 -6.08 9.35
CA THR A 219 -6.70 -5.95 8.48
C THR A 219 -6.35 -4.48 8.26
N ALA A 220 -5.08 -4.16 8.41
CA ALA A 220 -4.56 -2.82 8.24
C ALA A 220 -3.57 -2.71 7.07
N ILE A 221 -3.52 -1.53 6.46
CA ILE A 221 -2.46 -1.09 5.55
C ILE A 221 -2.02 0.31 6.00
N THR A 222 -0.74 0.46 6.35
CA THR A 222 -0.21 1.75 6.77
C THR A 222 -0.09 2.70 5.59
N GLU A 223 0.55 2.25 4.49
CA GLU A 223 0.76 3.10 3.31
C GLU A 223 0.85 2.29 2.03
N ILE A 224 0.31 2.86 0.96
CA ILE A 224 0.59 2.46 -0.41
C ILE A 224 1.10 3.69 -1.17
N TYR A 225 2.34 3.62 -1.66
CA TYR A 225 2.98 4.67 -2.43
C TYR A 225 3.18 4.24 -3.87
N PHE A 226 3.48 5.22 -4.71
CA PHE A 226 3.75 5.04 -6.12
C PHE A 226 5.09 5.66 -6.49
N ASP A 227 5.81 5.01 -7.39
CA ASP A 227 6.97 5.56 -8.06
C ASP A 227 6.89 5.24 -9.55
N GLY A 228 7.64 5.98 -10.37
CA GLY A 228 7.50 5.81 -11.81
C GLY A 228 8.38 6.72 -12.64
N ILE A 229 7.91 7.03 -13.83
CA ILE A 229 8.63 7.74 -14.89
C ILE A 229 7.85 9.00 -15.32
N ASP A 230 8.49 9.84 -16.14
CA ASP A 230 7.91 11.08 -16.73
C ASP A 230 7.60 12.18 -15.69
N VAL A 231 8.37 12.23 -14.62
CA VAL A 231 8.20 13.19 -13.50
C VAL A 231 8.76 14.57 -13.80
N HIS A 232 9.48 14.75 -14.95
CA HIS A 232 10.09 16.00 -15.40
C HIS A 232 9.83 16.22 -16.88
#